data_870b95eeb6795716a2ff98f702aea155
#
_entry.id   870b95eeb6795716a2ff98f702aea155
#
_cell.length_a   1.000
_cell.length_b   1.000
_cell.length_c   1.000
_cell.angle_alpha   90.00
_cell.angle_beta   90.00
_cell.angle_gamma   90.00
#
_symmetry.space_group_name_H-M   'P 1'
#
loop_
_entity.id
_entity.type
_entity.pdbx_description
1 polymer ?
#
loop_
_entity_poly.entity_id
_entity_poly.type
_entity_poly.pdbx_seq_one_letter_code
_entity_poly.pdbx_strand_id
1 'polypeptide(L)'
;MEAQQVAEARAGAGAAPTEDLPTRATAVAAVAANHAIAVDSAARFPAEAFQAVRAKRLLGIQVPKALGGEGLGIGDVADVCYQLGQACGSTGMIFAMHQIKVACIMRHMGENATLQRMLRRLCAEQLLLASSTTEGQGGGNIRSSEAPVEHQEGGRITLERKASVISYGAYADGVVTTARRAADAVASDQVLVAFFKSDYTLTRLQGWDALGMRGTCSEGYTLKASASAEQIIPEP
;
A
#
# COMPACT_ATOMS: atom_id res chain seq x y z
N MET A 1 8.66 -19.80 14.77
CA MET A 1 7.22 -20.18 14.81
C MET A 1 6.32 -19.14 14.14
N GLU A 2 6.50 -17.84 14.39
CA GLU A 2 5.68 -16.78 13.75
C GLU A 2 5.84 -16.72 12.22
N ALA A 3 7.04 -16.87 11.67
CA ALA A 3 7.28 -16.83 10.23
C ALA A 3 6.61 -18.02 9.49
N GLN A 4 6.48 -19.16 10.12
CA GLN A 4 5.85 -20.36 9.57
C GLN A 4 4.32 -20.26 9.59
N GLN A 5 3.74 -19.69 10.65
CA GLN A 5 2.30 -19.40 10.72
C GLN A 5 1.86 -18.34 9.71
N VAL A 6 2.70 -17.35 9.44
CA VAL A 6 2.47 -16.33 8.37
C VAL A 6 2.54 -16.96 6.98
N ALA A 7 3.42 -17.96 6.77
CA ALA A 7 3.51 -18.66 5.49
C ALA A 7 2.32 -19.60 5.22
N GLU A 8 1.82 -20.30 6.23
CA GLU A 8 0.65 -21.17 6.10
C GLU A 8 -0.67 -20.40 5.85
N ALA A 9 -0.81 -19.19 6.43
CA ALA A 9 -1.94 -18.30 6.13
C ALA A 9 -1.94 -17.77 4.69
N ARG A 10 -0.82 -17.84 3.96
CA ARG A 10 -0.68 -17.40 2.56
C ARG A 10 -1.02 -18.49 1.52
N ALA A 11 -1.23 -19.73 1.92
CA ALA A 11 -1.43 -20.87 1.01
C ALA A 11 -2.86 -21.01 0.42
N GLY A 12 -3.75 -20.05 0.65
CA GLY A 12 -5.13 -20.03 0.12
C GLY A 12 -5.28 -19.30 -1.21
N ALA A 13 -4.35 -19.43 -2.15
CA ALA A 13 -4.40 -18.73 -3.43
C ALA A 13 -5.45 -19.34 -4.39
N GLY A 14 -6.50 -18.59 -4.75
CA GLY A 14 -7.09 -18.74 -6.06
C GLY A 14 -8.59 -18.81 -6.22
N ALA A 15 -9.41 -19.18 -5.24
CA ALA A 15 -10.85 -19.22 -5.43
C ALA A 15 -11.48 -17.81 -5.27
N ALA A 16 -12.41 -17.47 -6.17
CA ALA A 16 -13.22 -16.27 -6.01
C ALA A 16 -13.99 -16.32 -4.68
N PRO A 17 -14.19 -15.17 -4.00
CA PRO A 17 -14.95 -15.18 -2.76
C PRO A 17 -16.38 -15.66 -3.00
N THR A 18 -16.89 -16.52 -2.12
CA THR A 18 -18.26 -17.05 -2.19
C THR A 18 -19.27 -16.10 -1.55
N GLU A 19 -18.81 -15.22 -0.66
CA GLU A 19 -19.63 -14.22 0.01
C GLU A 19 -19.62 -12.90 -0.78
N ASP A 20 -20.75 -12.18 -0.75
CA ASP A 20 -20.83 -10.84 -1.35
C ASP A 20 -19.97 -9.81 -0.59
N LEU A 21 -19.69 -8.67 -1.24
CA LEU A 21 -18.83 -7.63 -0.69
C LEU A 21 -19.36 -7.05 0.63
N PRO A 22 -20.65 -6.69 0.78
CA PRO A 22 -21.18 -6.15 2.04
C PRO A 22 -21.00 -7.11 3.21
N THR A 23 -21.27 -8.41 3.02
CA THR A 23 -21.08 -9.43 4.05
C THR A 23 -19.62 -9.53 4.48
N ARG A 24 -18.68 -9.54 3.53
CA ARG A 24 -17.25 -9.58 3.81
C ARG A 24 -16.78 -8.33 4.55
N ALA A 25 -17.22 -7.14 4.11
CA ALA A 25 -16.89 -5.86 4.74
C ALA A 25 -17.42 -5.80 6.18
N THR A 26 -18.67 -6.22 6.41
CA THR A 26 -19.27 -6.29 7.75
C THR A 26 -18.48 -7.21 8.68
N ALA A 27 -18.07 -8.38 8.20
CA ALA A 27 -17.25 -9.30 9.00
C ALA A 27 -15.92 -8.70 9.42
N VAL A 28 -15.23 -7.98 8.50
CA VAL A 28 -13.99 -7.28 8.82
C VAL A 28 -14.22 -6.11 9.76
N ALA A 29 -15.29 -5.33 9.57
CA ALA A 29 -15.64 -4.21 10.45
C ALA A 29 -15.89 -4.68 11.87
N ALA A 30 -16.54 -5.84 12.08
CA ALA A 30 -16.72 -6.42 13.39
C ALA A 30 -15.39 -6.75 14.10
N VAL A 31 -14.42 -7.32 13.39
CA VAL A 31 -13.09 -7.57 13.92
C VAL A 31 -12.39 -6.23 14.24
N ALA A 32 -12.47 -5.25 13.35
CA ALA A 32 -11.87 -3.93 13.56
C ALA A 32 -12.45 -3.23 14.81
N ALA A 33 -13.77 -3.27 15.00
CA ALA A 33 -14.44 -2.68 16.17
C ALA A 33 -13.98 -3.32 17.48
N ASN A 34 -13.86 -4.65 17.52
CA ASN A 34 -13.45 -5.39 18.72
C ASN A 34 -12.02 -5.01 19.18
N HIS A 35 -11.17 -4.52 18.28
CA HIS A 35 -9.78 -4.18 18.58
C HIS A 35 -9.51 -2.66 18.54
N ALA A 36 -10.48 -1.82 18.18
CA ALA A 36 -10.27 -0.39 17.96
C ALA A 36 -9.65 0.34 19.15
N ILE A 37 -10.16 0.09 20.38
CA ILE A 37 -9.64 0.71 21.61
C ILE A 37 -8.19 0.28 21.85
N ALA A 38 -7.87 -1.01 21.68
CA ALA A 38 -6.52 -1.51 21.88
C ALA A 38 -5.54 -0.99 20.82
N VAL A 39 -5.98 -0.83 19.58
CA VAL A 39 -5.21 -0.23 18.49
C VAL A 39 -4.86 1.22 18.81
N ASP A 40 -5.84 2.00 19.26
CA ASP A 40 -5.64 3.42 19.56
C ASP A 40 -4.79 3.62 20.83
N SER A 41 -5.16 2.98 21.94
CA SER A 41 -4.45 3.13 23.22
C SER A 41 -2.99 2.69 23.15
N ALA A 42 -2.69 1.60 22.44
CA ALA A 42 -1.33 1.10 22.27
C ALA A 42 -0.58 1.73 21.07
N ALA A 43 -1.23 2.61 20.30
CA ALA A 43 -0.68 3.19 19.07
C ALA A 43 -0.08 2.12 18.13
N ARG A 44 -0.77 1.00 17.95
CA ARG A 44 -0.29 -0.17 17.20
C ARG A 44 -1.07 -0.39 15.92
N PHE A 45 -0.43 -1.02 14.94
CA PHE A 45 -1.08 -1.44 13.71
C PHE A 45 -2.27 -2.38 14.00
N PRO A 46 -3.42 -2.23 13.29
CA PRO A 46 -4.60 -3.06 13.47
C PRO A 46 -4.44 -4.44 12.79
N ALA A 47 -3.52 -5.25 13.32
CA ALA A 47 -3.07 -6.51 12.72
C ALA A 47 -4.24 -7.50 12.54
N GLU A 48 -5.13 -7.60 13.52
CA GLU A 48 -6.28 -8.51 13.50
C GLU A 48 -7.28 -8.13 12.39
N ALA A 49 -7.54 -6.82 12.24
CA ALA A 49 -8.39 -6.32 11.16
C ALA A 49 -7.77 -6.61 9.79
N PHE A 50 -6.45 -6.39 9.62
CA PHE A 50 -5.79 -6.66 8.35
C PHE A 50 -5.59 -8.16 8.05
N GLN A 51 -5.53 -8.99 9.06
CA GLN A 51 -5.65 -10.45 8.88
C GLN A 51 -7.04 -10.80 8.32
N ALA A 52 -8.11 -10.22 8.87
CA ALA A 52 -9.47 -10.41 8.36
C ALA A 52 -9.65 -9.82 6.95
N VAL A 53 -9.10 -8.63 6.66
CA VAL A 53 -9.09 -8.02 5.31
C VAL A 53 -8.49 -8.97 4.28
N ARG A 54 -7.34 -9.60 4.59
CA ARG A 54 -6.69 -10.59 3.72
C ARG A 54 -7.53 -11.86 3.59
N ALA A 55 -8.03 -12.40 4.69
CA ALA A 55 -8.86 -13.61 4.68
C ALA A 55 -10.15 -13.43 3.86
N LYS A 56 -10.75 -12.24 3.92
CA LYS A 56 -11.93 -11.86 3.13
C LYS A 56 -11.58 -11.30 1.74
N ARG A 57 -10.31 -11.34 1.33
CA ARG A 57 -9.79 -10.98 0.00
C ARG A 57 -10.17 -9.57 -0.44
N LEU A 58 -10.13 -8.58 0.46
CA LEU A 58 -10.54 -7.21 0.15
C LEU A 58 -9.44 -6.35 -0.48
N LEU A 59 -8.16 -6.77 -0.47
CA LEU A 59 -7.07 -5.93 -0.97
C LEU A 59 -7.06 -5.81 -2.51
N GLY A 60 -7.58 -6.80 -3.23
CA GLY A 60 -7.62 -6.79 -4.71
C GLY A 60 -8.97 -6.45 -5.33
N ILE A 61 -9.94 -5.90 -4.59
CA ILE A 61 -11.32 -5.76 -5.07
C ILE A 61 -11.47 -4.89 -6.33
N GLN A 62 -10.67 -3.85 -6.50
CA GLN A 62 -10.69 -2.99 -7.69
C GLN A 62 -10.01 -3.62 -8.91
N VAL A 63 -9.04 -4.51 -8.68
CA VAL A 63 -8.24 -5.09 -9.76
C VAL A 63 -9.15 -5.84 -10.74
N PRO A 64 -8.98 -5.70 -12.06
CA PRO A 64 -9.78 -6.40 -13.06
C PRO A 64 -9.80 -7.92 -12.85
N LYS A 65 -10.91 -8.57 -13.18
CA LYS A 65 -11.06 -10.03 -13.10
C LYS A 65 -9.99 -10.78 -13.89
N ALA A 66 -9.57 -10.26 -15.03
CA ALA A 66 -8.50 -10.82 -15.88
C ALA A 66 -7.12 -10.84 -15.15
N LEU A 67 -6.95 -10.04 -14.09
CA LEU A 67 -5.76 -10.00 -13.25
C LEU A 67 -5.98 -10.62 -11.86
N GLY A 68 -7.11 -11.32 -11.66
CA GLY A 68 -7.40 -12.04 -10.42
C GLY A 68 -8.12 -11.24 -9.35
N GLY A 69 -8.57 -10.02 -9.65
CA GLY A 69 -9.42 -9.20 -8.78
C GLY A 69 -10.91 -9.39 -9.06
N GLU A 70 -11.73 -8.46 -8.56
CA GLU A 70 -13.18 -8.47 -8.73
C GLU A 70 -13.69 -7.41 -9.72
N GLY A 71 -12.85 -6.41 -10.04
CA GLY A 71 -13.19 -5.32 -10.98
C GLY A 71 -14.24 -4.36 -10.43
N LEU A 72 -14.30 -4.18 -9.10
CA LEU A 72 -15.28 -3.33 -8.44
C LEU A 72 -14.94 -1.85 -8.61
N GLY A 73 -15.99 -1.01 -8.60
CA GLY A 73 -15.86 0.42 -8.80
C GLY A 73 -15.48 1.19 -7.53
N ILE A 74 -15.24 2.49 -7.71
CA ILE A 74 -14.89 3.39 -6.60
C ILE A 74 -16.02 3.50 -5.57
N GLY A 75 -17.29 3.37 -5.95
CA GLY A 75 -18.43 3.35 -5.04
C GLY A 75 -18.33 2.19 -4.06
N ASP A 76 -18.06 0.98 -4.56
CA ASP A 76 -17.90 -0.21 -3.73
C ASP A 76 -16.75 -0.05 -2.72
N VAL A 77 -15.63 0.54 -3.18
CA VAL A 77 -14.49 0.84 -2.31
C VAL A 77 -14.86 1.85 -1.22
N ALA A 78 -15.60 2.90 -1.59
CA ALA A 78 -16.04 3.92 -0.64
C ALA A 78 -16.96 3.32 0.43
N ASP A 79 -17.86 2.42 0.06
CA ASP A 79 -18.75 1.72 1.00
C ASP A 79 -17.97 0.85 1.99
N VAL A 80 -16.95 0.12 1.52
CA VAL A 80 -16.04 -0.64 2.42
C VAL A 80 -15.27 0.31 3.33
N CYS A 81 -14.70 1.40 2.80
CA CYS A 81 -13.99 2.40 3.61
C CYS A 81 -14.90 3.00 4.70
N TYR A 82 -16.15 3.30 4.36
CA TYR A 82 -17.13 3.82 5.30
C TYR A 82 -17.40 2.84 6.45
N GLN A 83 -17.69 1.57 6.13
CA GLN A 83 -17.94 0.55 7.14
C GLN A 83 -16.74 0.33 8.06
N LEU A 84 -15.54 0.20 7.48
CA LEU A 84 -14.31 0.02 8.26
C LEU A 84 -13.98 1.26 9.09
N GLY A 85 -14.19 2.46 8.55
CA GLY A 85 -13.95 3.73 9.25
C GLY A 85 -14.87 3.94 10.46
N GLN A 86 -16.14 3.53 10.37
CA GLN A 86 -17.06 3.54 11.50
C GLN A 86 -16.61 2.58 12.63
N ALA A 87 -16.01 1.46 12.27
CA ALA A 87 -15.53 0.45 13.23
C ALA A 87 -14.18 0.83 13.86
N CYS A 88 -13.23 1.28 13.03
CA CYS A 88 -11.89 1.73 13.44
C CYS A 88 -11.32 2.69 12.39
N GLY A 89 -11.17 3.96 12.73
CA GLY A 89 -10.68 5.00 11.82
C GLY A 89 -9.33 4.67 11.20
N SER A 90 -8.38 4.11 11.98
CA SER A 90 -7.07 3.69 11.47
C SER A 90 -7.21 2.56 10.43
N THR A 91 -8.08 1.58 10.66
CA THR A 91 -8.32 0.49 9.71
C THR A 91 -8.91 1.01 8.40
N GLY A 92 -9.94 1.85 8.47
CA GLY A 92 -10.55 2.47 7.29
C GLY A 92 -9.56 3.31 6.49
N MET A 93 -8.74 4.12 7.17
CA MET A 93 -7.71 4.96 6.53
C MET A 93 -6.65 4.12 5.82
N ILE A 94 -6.10 3.09 6.46
CA ILE A 94 -5.09 2.21 5.86
C ILE A 94 -5.68 1.52 4.62
N PHE A 95 -6.91 1.02 4.71
CA PHE A 95 -7.59 0.38 3.59
C PHE A 95 -7.79 1.36 2.43
N ALA A 96 -8.27 2.58 2.69
CA ALA A 96 -8.44 3.62 1.67
C ALA A 96 -7.11 3.98 0.99
N MET A 97 -6.05 4.21 1.75
CA MET A 97 -4.72 4.52 1.20
C MET A 97 -4.18 3.41 0.31
N HIS A 98 -4.36 2.16 0.70
CA HIS A 98 -4.01 1.00 -0.12
C HIS A 98 -4.77 0.99 -1.44
N GLN A 99 -6.11 1.15 -1.39
CA GLN A 99 -6.95 1.14 -2.59
C GLN A 99 -6.62 2.28 -3.56
N ILE A 100 -6.23 3.46 -3.05
CA ILE A 100 -5.71 4.55 -3.88
C ILE A 100 -4.46 4.11 -4.65
N LYS A 101 -3.52 3.39 -4.02
CA LYS A 101 -2.31 2.92 -4.71
C LYS A 101 -2.60 1.84 -5.75
N VAL A 102 -3.54 0.95 -5.46
CA VAL A 102 -4.03 -0.03 -6.45
C VAL A 102 -4.64 0.71 -7.65
N ALA A 103 -5.49 1.71 -7.41
CA ALA A 103 -6.10 2.52 -8.47
C ALA A 103 -5.06 3.26 -9.32
N CYS A 104 -4.03 3.85 -8.70
CA CYS A 104 -2.92 4.50 -9.42
C CYS A 104 -2.22 3.52 -10.38
N ILE A 105 -1.87 2.32 -9.91
CA ILE A 105 -1.22 1.31 -10.76
C ILE A 105 -2.16 0.89 -11.89
N MET A 106 -3.41 0.56 -11.58
CA MET A 106 -4.39 0.10 -12.57
C MET A 106 -4.64 1.11 -13.68
N ARG A 107 -4.78 2.40 -13.30
CA ARG A 107 -5.12 3.46 -14.25
C ARG A 107 -3.99 3.75 -15.24
N HIS A 108 -2.74 3.56 -14.82
CA HIS A 108 -1.58 4.00 -15.58
C HIS A 108 -0.66 2.86 -16.04
N MET A 109 -0.96 1.59 -15.72
CA MET A 109 -0.11 0.45 -16.09
C MET A 109 -0.07 0.18 -17.61
N GLY A 110 -1.11 0.55 -18.37
CA GLY A 110 -1.22 0.23 -19.80
C GLY A 110 -0.92 -1.26 -20.08
N GLU A 111 -0.11 -1.51 -21.10
CA GLU A 111 0.36 -2.84 -21.50
C GLU A 111 1.59 -3.34 -20.69
N ASN A 112 2.02 -2.61 -19.64
CA ASN A 112 3.21 -2.98 -18.87
C ASN A 112 3.02 -4.33 -18.15
N ALA A 113 3.66 -5.37 -18.67
CA ALA A 113 3.55 -6.74 -18.19
C ALA A 113 4.05 -6.89 -16.74
N THR A 114 5.03 -6.09 -16.30
CA THR A 114 5.57 -6.12 -14.95
C THR A 114 4.55 -5.58 -13.94
N LEU A 115 3.90 -4.45 -14.22
CA LEU A 115 2.84 -3.91 -13.36
C LEU A 115 1.61 -4.82 -13.35
N GLN A 116 1.25 -5.44 -14.48
CA GLN A 116 0.18 -6.46 -14.50
C GLN A 116 0.53 -7.67 -13.64
N ARG A 117 1.78 -8.17 -13.68
CA ARG A 117 2.24 -9.25 -12.78
C ARG A 117 2.17 -8.84 -11.31
N MET A 118 2.52 -7.57 -11.00
CA MET A 118 2.38 -7.03 -9.64
C MET A 118 0.94 -7.10 -9.15
N LEU A 119 -0.03 -6.68 -9.97
CA LEU A 119 -1.45 -6.73 -9.60
C LEU A 119 -1.97 -8.17 -9.46
N ARG A 120 -1.56 -9.09 -10.35
CA ARG A 120 -1.89 -10.52 -10.19
C ARG A 120 -1.38 -11.08 -8.87
N ARG A 121 -0.13 -10.78 -8.55
CA ARG A 121 0.49 -11.19 -7.30
C ARG A 121 -0.20 -10.56 -6.08
N LEU A 122 -0.54 -9.26 -6.16
CA LEU A 122 -1.30 -8.57 -5.11
C LEU A 122 -2.63 -9.28 -4.83
N CYS A 123 -3.38 -9.65 -5.86
CA CYS A 123 -4.64 -10.36 -5.70
C CYS A 123 -4.46 -11.77 -5.13
N ALA A 124 -3.48 -12.52 -5.62
CA ALA A 124 -3.21 -13.88 -5.18
C ALA A 124 -2.78 -13.93 -3.71
N GLU A 125 -1.81 -13.10 -3.33
CA GLU A 125 -1.17 -13.08 -2.01
C GLU A 125 -1.81 -12.08 -1.04
N GLN A 126 -2.81 -11.30 -1.49
CA GLN A 126 -3.45 -10.23 -0.71
C GLN A 126 -2.41 -9.25 -0.10
N LEU A 127 -1.60 -8.66 -0.97
CA LEU A 127 -0.52 -7.76 -0.58
C LEU A 127 -1.03 -6.36 -0.25
N LEU A 128 -0.54 -5.80 0.85
CA LEU A 128 -0.84 -4.45 1.32
C LEU A 128 0.19 -3.46 0.77
N LEU A 129 -0.26 -2.42 0.05
CA LEU A 129 0.60 -1.37 -0.49
C LEU A 129 0.56 -0.11 0.38
N ALA A 130 1.72 0.38 0.79
CA ALA A 130 1.88 1.68 1.43
C ALA A 130 2.16 2.79 0.41
N SER A 131 2.10 4.03 0.89
CA SER A 131 2.35 5.24 0.12
C SER A 131 3.54 6.00 0.67
N SER A 132 4.47 6.43 -0.20
CA SER A 132 5.57 7.34 0.16
C SER A 132 5.56 8.51 -0.82
N THR A 133 4.89 9.61 -0.43
CA THR A 133 4.71 10.80 -1.27
C THR A 133 5.18 12.09 -0.62
N THR A 134 5.58 12.04 0.66
CA THR A 134 6.06 13.21 1.43
C THR A 134 7.57 13.19 1.58
N GLU A 135 8.21 14.34 1.47
CA GLU A 135 9.65 14.53 1.64
C GLU A 135 9.94 15.76 2.49
N GLY A 136 11.12 15.76 3.12
CA GLY A 136 11.65 16.91 3.85
C GLY A 136 10.83 17.34 5.05
N GLN A 137 11.11 18.54 5.54
CA GLN A 137 10.44 19.17 6.70
C GLN A 137 9.16 19.93 6.31
N GLY A 138 8.97 20.17 5.02
CA GLY A 138 7.94 21.08 4.50
C GLY A 138 6.59 20.44 4.20
N GLY A 139 6.34 19.23 4.64
CA GLY A 139 5.07 18.49 4.56
C GLY A 139 4.11 18.91 3.45
N GLY A 140 3.96 18.11 2.40
CA GLY A 140 2.77 18.19 1.56
C GLY A 140 2.87 18.88 0.21
N ASN A 141 4.03 19.28 -0.28
CA ASN A 141 4.13 19.64 -1.69
C ASN A 141 4.16 18.39 -2.57
N ILE A 142 2.98 17.88 -2.89
CA ILE A 142 2.82 16.70 -3.76
C ILE A 142 3.13 16.97 -5.23
N ARG A 143 3.42 18.23 -5.60
CA ARG A 143 3.74 18.64 -6.98
C ARG A 143 5.23 18.63 -7.29
N SER A 144 6.06 18.23 -6.34
CA SER A 144 7.51 18.14 -6.53
C SER A 144 8.09 16.98 -5.74
N SER A 145 9.18 16.40 -6.26
CA SER A 145 9.98 15.38 -5.57
C SER A 145 11.44 15.79 -5.60
N GLU A 146 12.12 15.62 -4.46
CA GLU A 146 13.56 15.89 -4.33
C GLU A 146 14.38 14.66 -4.77
N ALA A 147 13.96 13.47 -4.32
CA ALA A 147 14.64 12.22 -4.61
C ALA A 147 14.48 11.82 -6.08
N PRO A 148 15.56 11.70 -6.86
CA PRO A 148 15.48 11.24 -8.24
C PRO A 148 15.44 9.73 -8.33
N VAL A 149 14.86 9.22 -9.41
CA VAL A 149 15.16 7.89 -9.92
C VAL A 149 16.55 7.93 -10.56
N GLU A 150 17.44 7.05 -10.14
CA GLU A 150 18.75 6.88 -10.74
C GLU A 150 18.73 5.62 -11.63
N HIS A 151 18.93 5.81 -12.92
CA HIS A 151 19.00 4.71 -13.88
C HIS A 151 20.37 4.03 -13.83
N GLN A 152 20.37 2.71 -13.76
CA GLN A 152 21.55 1.86 -13.69
C GLN A 152 21.64 0.98 -14.94
N GLU A 153 22.80 0.39 -15.18
CA GLU A 153 22.98 -0.58 -16.26
C GLU A 153 22.02 -1.76 -16.14
N GLY A 154 21.68 -2.38 -17.28
CA GLY A 154 20.77 -3.55 -17.31
C GLY A 154 19.31 -3.22 -17.06
N GLY A 155 18.85 -1.98 -17.26
CA GLY A 155 17.46 -1.59 -17.09
C GLY A 155 16.99 -1.59 -15.64
N ARG A 156 17.90 -1.39 -14.70
CA ARG A 156 17.60 -1.24 -13.28
C ARG A 156 17.51 0.24 -12.88
N ILE A 157 16.83 0.46 -11.76
CA ILE A 157 16.76 1.76 -11.10
C ILE A 157 17.13 1.63 -9.63
N THR A 158 17.65 2.72 -9.06
CA THR A 158 17.79 2.91 -7.62
C THR A 158 17.07 4.19 -7.19
N LEU A 159 16.63 4.20 -5.94
CA LEU A 159 16.00 5.35 -5.31
C LEU A 159 16.37 5.38 -3.83
N GLU A 160 16.87 6.53 -3.37
CA GLU A 160 16.99 6.82 -1.94
C GLU A 160 16.15 8.04 -1.58
N ARG A 161 15.27 7.90 -0.59
CA ARG A 161 14.33 8.94 -0.19
C ARG A 161 14.20 9.02 1.32
N LYS A 162 14.29 10.23 1.85
CA LYS A 162 13.93 10.54 3.24
C LYS A 162 12.46 10.95 3.28
N ALA A 163 11.59 10.00 3.63
CA ALA A 163 10.17 10.24 3.76
C ALA A 163 9.86 10.67 5.20
N SER A 164 9.25 11.83 5.37
CA SER A 164 8.79 12.30 6.69
C SER A 164 7.72 11.38 7.27
N VAL A 165 6.90 10.76 6.41
CA VAL A 165 5.82 9.85 6.79
C VAL A 165 5.65 8.74 5.75
N ILE A 166 5.64 7.49 6.22
CA ILE A 166 5.11 6.33 5.47
C ILE A 166 4.16 5.60 6.39
N SER A 167 2.86 5.88 6.25
CA SER A 167 1.83 5.20 7.05
C SER A 167 1.93 3.68 6.87
N TYR A 168 1.87 2.94 7.96
CA TYR A 168 1.99 1.47 8.02
C TYR A 168 3.14 0.88 7.18
N GLY A 169 4.19 1.65 6.91
CA GLY A 169 5.32 1.22 6.07
C GLY A 169 6.01 -0.06 6.54
N ALA A 170 6.16 -0.25 7.85
CA ALA A 170 6.74 -1.45 8.44
C ALA A 170 5.90 -2.72 8.19
N TYR A 171 4.59 -2.57 8.01
CA TYR A 171 3.61 -3.66 7.87
C TYR A 171 3.19 -3.91 6.43
N ALA A 172 3.60 -3.06 5.51
CA ALA A 172 3.27 -3.16 4.09
C ALA A 172 4.13 -4.21 3.37
N ASP A 173 3.53 -4.82 2.34
CA ASP A 173 4.17 -5.79 1.44
C ASP A 173 4.77 -5.11 0.20
N GLY A 174 4.45 -3.84 -0.02
CA GLY A 174 5.01 -3.00 -1.07
C GLY A 174 4.79 -1.51 -0.78
N VAL A 175 5.52 -0.66 -1.52
CA VAL A 175 5.44 0.79 -1.44
C VAL A 175 5.27 1.36 -2.83
N VAL A 176 4.30 2.28 -3.00
CA VAL A 176 4.21 3.14 -4.19
C VAL A 176 4.68 4.53 -3.79
N THR A 177 5.72 5.02 -4.44
CA THR A 177 6.39 6.29 -4.10
C THR A 177 6.42 7.23 -5.29
N THR A 178 6.29 8.54 -5.04
CA THR A 178 6.70 9.56 -6.02
C THR A 178 8.21 9.69 -6.03
N ALA A 179 8.77 10.03 -7.17
CA ALA A 179 10.17 10.38 -7.32
C ALA A 179 10.32 11.38 -8.48
N ARG A 180 11.38 12.15 -8.48
CA ARG A 180 11.78 12.93 -9.65
C ARG A 180 12.23 11.97 -10.74
N ARG A 181 11.85 12.21 -12.01
CA ARG A 181 12.07 11.28 -13.12
C ARG A 181 13.52 10.89 -13.31
N ALA A 182 14.46 11.85 -13.14
CA ALA A 182 15.88 11.65 -13.24
C ALA A 182 16.63 12.72 -12.42
N ALA A 183 17.93 12.56 -12.24
CA ALA A 183 18.76 13.48 -11.44
C ALA A 183 18.82 14.90 -12.00
N ASP A 184 18.72 15.06 -13.32
CA ASP A 184 18.73 16.32 -14.05
C ASP A 184 17.33 16.87 -14.37
N ALA A 185 16.26 16.12 -14.07
CA ALA A 185 14.89 16.57 -14.27
C ALA A 185 14.51 17.68 -13.28
N VAL A 186 13.57 18.54 -13.64
CA VAL A 186 13.01 19.54 -12.71
C VAL A 186 12.17 18.85 -11.62
N ALA A 187 12.05 19.46 -10.44
CA ALA A 187 11.40 18.85 -9.28
C ALA A 187 9.93 18.49 -9.53
N SER A 188 9.24 19.18 -10.44
CA SER A 188 7.86 18.89 -10.84
C SER A 188 7.71 17.77 -11.87
N ASP A 189 8.80 17.34 -12.50
CA ASP A 189 8.78 16.18 -13.40
C ASP A 189 8.92 14.91 -12.57
N GLN A 190 7.76 14.41 -12.14
CA GLN A 190 7.65 13.29 -11.23
C GLN A 190 7.20 12.02 -11.95
N VAL A 191 7.61 10.89 -11.39
CA VAL A 191 7.11 9.56 -11.70
C VAL A 191 6.58 8.90 -10.43
N LEU A 192 5.72 7.90 -10.59
CA LEU A 192 5.40 6.93 -9.55
C LEU A 192 6.20 5.65 -9.77
N VAL A 193 6.71 5.07 -8.71
CA VAL A 193 7.40 3.78 -8.75
C VAL A 193 6.78 2.84 -7.74
N ALA A 194 6.49 1.60 -8.17
CA ALA A 194 5.92 0.57 -7.31
C ALA A 194 6.98 -0.46 -6.94
N PHE A 195 7.28 -0.62 -5.66
CA PHE A 195 8.26 -1.56 -5.13
C PHE A 195 7.58 -2.66 -4.32
N PHE A 196 8.00 -3.91 -4.47
CA PHE A 196 7.70 -4.98 -3.53
C PHE A 196 8.62 -4.95 -2.31
N LYS A 197 8.26 -5.66 -1.25
CA LYS A 197 9.04 -5.73 -0.01
C LYS A 197 10.48 -6.22 -0.22
N SER A 198 10.72 -7.04 -1.23
CA SER A 198 12.05 -7.51 -1.62
C SER A 198 12.95 -6.45 -2.27
N ASP A 199 12.36 -5.37 -2.78
CA ASP A 199 13.03 -4.37 -3.59
C ASP A 199 13.55 -3.20 -2.75
N TYR A 200 13.15 -3.10 -1.48
CA TYR A 200 13.48 -1.95 -0.65
C TYR A 200 13.77 -2.32 0.82
N THR A 201 14.44 -1.38 1.47
CA THR A 201 14.60 -1.34 2.93
C THR A 201 14.05 -0.04 3.49
N LEU A 202 13.52 -0.09 4.71
CA LEU A 202 13.10 1.07 5.49
C LEU A 202 13.94 1.17 6.74
N THR A 203 14.67 2.29 6.89
CA THR A 203 15.36 2.63 8.14
C THR A 203 14.55 3.70 8.85
N ARG A 204 14.05 3.40 10.04
CA ARG A 204 13.22 4.32 10.83
C ARG A 204 14.01 5.56 11.22
N LEU A 205 13.42 6.73 10.99
CA LEU A 205 13.97 8.04 11.37
C LEU A 205 13.29 8.60 12.62
N GLN A 206 11.95 8.49 12.66
CA GLN A 206 11.14 9.00 13.76
C GLN A 206 9.90 8.13 14.00
N GLY A 207 9.38 8.18 15.21
CA GLY A 207 8.15 7.51 15.60
C GLY A 207 6.90 8.26 15.17
N TRP A 208 5.76 7.65 15.45
CA TRP A 208 4.44 8.24 15.27
C TRP A 208 3.77 8.44 16.63
N ASP A 209 3.64 9.72 17.05
CA ASP A 209 2.88 10.12 18.23
C ASP A 209 1.92 11.24 17.84
N ALA A 210 0.62 10.93 17.83
CA ALA A 210 -0.43 11.79 17.34
C ALA A 210 -1.68 11.67 18.19
N LEU A 211 -2.53 12.71 18.16
CA LEU A 211 -3.79 12.76 18.90
C LEU A 211 -4.78 11.69 18.41
N GLY A 212 -4.82 11.42 17.10
CA GLY A 212 -5.70 10.44 16.48
C GLY A 212 -4.99 9.66 15.38
N MET A 213 -5.68 8.67 14.79
CA MET A 213 -5.13 7.78 13.76
C MET A 213 -3.83 7.09 14.19
N ARG A 214 -3.69 6.80 15.47
CA ARG A 214 -2.48 6.26 16.08
C ARG A 214 -2.11 4.91 15.51
N GLY A 215 -3.13 4.09 15.17
CA GLY A 215 -2.95 2.77 14.54
C GLY A 215 -2.46 2.79 13.10
N THR A 216 -2.36 3.96 12.44
CA THR A 216 -1.76 4.03 11.11
C THR A 216 -0.24 3.88 11.15
N CYS A 217 0.40 3.98 12.31
CA CYS A 217 1.85 3.86 12.47
C CYS A 217 2.60 4.66 11.39
N SER A 218 2.28 5.95 11.29
CA SER A 218 2.75 6.84 10.21
C SER A 218 4.14 7.39 10.51
N GLU A 219 5.09 6.49 10.64
CA GLU A 219 6.47 6.79 11.01
C GLU A 219 7.28 7.39 9.85
N GLY A 220 8.36 8.09 10.19
CA GLY A 220 9.35 8.58 9.23
C GLY A 220 10.40 7.53 8.91
N TYR A 221 10.80 7.45 7.62
CA TYR A 221 11.78 6.46 7.14
C TYR A 221 12.74 7.03 6.11
N THR A 222 13.95 6.49 6.10
CA THR A 222 14.76 6.45 4.87
C THR A 222 14.35 5.20 4.09
N LEU A 223 13.81 5.39 2.91
CA LEU A 223 13.52 4.35 1.92
C LEU A 223 14.72 4.24 0.98
N LYS A 224 15.32 3.05 0.89
CA LYS A 224 16.31 2.69 -0.15
C LYS A 224 15.77 1.55 -0.97
N ALA A 225 15.70 1.73 -2.28
CA ALA A 225 15.11 0.75 -3.18
C ALA A 225 15.99 0.50 -4.41
N SER A 226 15.89 -0.72 -4.96
CA SER A 226 16.51 -1.10 -6.23
C SER A 226 15.61 -2.11 -6.95
N ALA A 227 15.21 -1.79 -8.18
CA ALA A 227 14.25 -2.58 -8.93
C ALA A 227 14.48 -2.50 -10.45
N SER A 228 13.61 -3.13 -11.24
CA SER A 228 13.53 -2.92 -12.68
C SER A 228 12.94 -1.56 -13.01
N ALA A 229 13.43 -0.90 -14.05
CA ALA A 229 12.85 0.33 -14.58
C ALA A 229 11.38 0.13 -15.07
N GLU A 230 10.98 -1.11 -15.37
CA GLU A 230 9.59 -1.46 -15.70
C GLU A 230 8.62 -1.26 -14.52
N GLN A 231 9.11 -1.05 -13.29
CA GLN A 231 8.30 -0.75 -12.11
C GLN A 231 7.96 0.75 -11.99
N ILE A 232 8.50 1.59 -12.87
CA ILE A 232 8.03 2.96 -13.05
C ILE A 232 6.64 2.91 -13.69
N ILE A 233 5.67 3.56 -13.06
CA ILE A 233 4.30 3.65 -13.56
C ILE A 233 4.28 4.71 -14.66
N PRO A 234 3.91 4.35 -15.91
CA PRO A 234 3.86 5.29 -17.01
C PRO A 234 2.81 6.39 -16.74
N GLU A 235 3.15 7.63 -17.07
CA GLU A 235 2.23 8.77 -17.08
C GLU A 235 1.32 8.86 -15.84
N PRO A 236 1.90 8.99 -14.64
CA PRO A 236 1.12 9.04 -13.40
C PRO A 236 0.30 10.34 -13.26
#